data_27d746106123d2e7a3c0d4fee9616793
#
_entry.id   27d746106123d2e7a3c0d4fee9616793
#
_cell.length_a   1.000
_cell.length_b   1.000
_cell.length_c   1.000
_cell.angle_alpha   90.00
_cell.angle_beta   90.00
_cell.angle_gamma   90.00
#
_symmetry.space_group_name_H-M   'P 1'
#
loop_
_entity.id
_entity.type
_entity.pdbx_description
1 polymer ?
#
loop_
_entity_poly.entity_id
_entity_poly.type
_entity_poly.pdbx_seq_one_letter_code
_entity_poly.pdbx_strand_id
1 'polypeptide(L)'
;MSDTLQAAIVRPDPATAFVTAERCKILEVLNHAGDPAVSVAEARVAPGVTTQLHRLHGVVERYLIVAGRGRVEIGGLAPEEVGPGDLVVIPAGVAQRIASLGDEELVFYCICTPRFTPECYETLGE
;
A
#
# COMPACT_ATOMS: atom_id res chain seq x y z
N MET A 1 26.74 -18.35 2.72
CA MET A 1 26.64 -17.17 1.97
C MET A 1 25.87 -16.14 2.73
N SER A 2 26.09 -14.98 2.43
CA SER A 2 25.56 -13.89 3.23
C SER A 2 24.35 -13.25 2.58
N ASP A 3 23.33 -13.01 3.39
CA ASP A 3 22.19 -12.22 3.00
C ASP A 3 22.29 -10.80 3.56
N THR A 4 23.50 -10.38 3.86
CA THR A 4 23.72 -9.05 4.42
C THR A 4 23.31 -7.99 3.41
N LEU A 5 22.44 -7.10 3.87
CA LEU A 5 22.06 -5.96 3.06
C LEU A 5 23.21 -5.00 2.91
N GLN A 6 23.32 -4.39 1.74
CA GLN A 6 24.28 -3.36 1.47
C GLN A 6 23.62 -2.00 1.68
N ALA A 7 24.38 -1.06 2.25
CA ALA A 7 23.91 0.31 2.36
C ALA A 7 23.66 0.84 0.94
N ALA A 8 22.52 1.49 0.75
CA ALA A 8 22.13 1.95 -0.58
C ALA A 8 21.20 3.13 -0.50
N ILE A 9 21.17 3.90 -1.56
CA ILE A 9 20.16 4.93 -1.78
C ILE A 9 19.32 4.44 -2.95
N VAL A 10 18.03 4.22 -2.69
CA VAL A 10 17.11 3.73 -3.72
C VAL A 10 16.39 4.93 -4.34
N ARG A 11 16.46 5.03 -5.67
CA ARG A 11 15.77 6.09 -6.40
C ARG A 11 14.84 5.42 -7.41
N PRO A 12 13.56 5.27 -7.07
CA PRO A 12 12.62 4.61 -7.98
C PRO A 12 12.46 5.44 -9.26
N ASP A 13 12.31 4.73 -10.39
CA ASP A 13 12.09 5.36 -11.67
C ASP A 13 10.57 5.51 -11.89
N PRO A 14 10.05 6.75 -11.95
CA PRO A 14 8.61 6.95 -12.15
C PRO A 14 8.04 6.28 -13.39
N ALA A 15 8.88 6.02 -14.40
CA ALA A 15 8.43 5.35 -15.61
C ALA A 15 8.02 3.89 -15.37
N THR A 16 8.41 3.30 -14.24
CA THR A 16 8.05 1.93 -13.89
C THR A 16 6.71 1.83 -13.17
N ALA A 17 6.05 2.95 -12.87
CA ALA A 17 4.76 2.93 -12.20
C ALA A 17 3.72 2.24 -13.08
N PHE A 18 2.80 1.54 -12.45
CA PHE A 18 1.75 0.80 -13.16
C PHE A 18 0.43 0.88 -12.41
N VAL A 19 -0.67 0.70 -13.14
CA VAL A 19 -2.01 0.71 -12.55
C VAL A 19 -2.43 -0.73 -12.30
N THR A 20 -2.86 -1.01 -11.07
CA THR A 20 -3.28 -2.35 -10.68
C THR A 20 -4.76 -2.56 -10.95
N ALA A 21 -5.19 -3.84 -10.92
CA ALA A 21 -6.60 -4.19 -11.02
C ALA A 21 -7.42 -3.63 -9.85
N GLU A 22 -6.78 -3.29 -8.74
CA GLU A 22 -7.45 -2.69 -7.59
C GLU A 22 -7.70 -1.19 -7.75
N ARG A 23 -7.40 -0.63 -8.91
CA ARG A 23 -7.64 0.80 -9.24
C ARG A 23 -6.66 1.73 -8.54
N CYS A 24 -5.42 1.31 -8.40
CA CYS A 24 -4.38 2.04 -7.69
C CYS A 24 -3.14 2.11 -8.57
N LYS A 25 -2.51 3.28 -8.66
CA LYS A 25 -1.25 3.42 -9.38
C LYS A 25 -0.10 3.19 -8.41
N ILE A 26 0.73 2.20 -8.72
CA ILE A 26 1.80 1.75 -7.82
C ILE A 26 3.16 2.06 -8.42
N LEU A 27 4.03 2.64 -7.61
CA LEU A 27 5.46 2.77 -7.90
C LEU A 27 6.21 2.04 -6.79
N GLU A 28 6.79 0.89 -7.13
CA GLU A 28 7.58 0.16 -6.14
C GLU A 28 8.87 0.90 -5.88
N VAL A 29 9.15 1.19 -4.60
CA VAL A 29 10.37 1.84 -4.16
C VAL A 29 11.41 0.79 -3.78
N LEU A 30 10.99 -0.20 -3.01
CA LEU A 30 11.86 -1.28 -2.57
C LEU A 30 11.04 -2.56 -2.47
N ASN A 31 11.39 -3.55 -3.29
CA ASN A 31 10.75 -4.87 -3.16
C ASN A 31 11.59 -5.90 -3.93
N HIS A 32 12.47 -6.59 -3.23
CA HIS A 32 13.24 -7.65 -3.86
C HIS A 32 13.60 -8.74 -2.85
N ALA A 33 13.93 -9.91 -3.39
CA ALA A 33 14.18 -11.09 -2.55
C ALA A 33 15.40 -10.95 -1.63
N GLY A 34 16.32 -10.05 -1.97
CA GLY A 34 17.50 -9.79 -1.14
C GLY A 34 17.17 -9.04 0.15
N ASP A 35 15.97 -8.47 0.24
CA ASP A 35 15.47 -7.79 1.44
C ASP A 35 14.09 -8.35 1.77
N PRO A 36 14.02 -9.55 2.32
CA PRO A 36 12.73 -10.22 2.51
C PRO A 36 11.88 -9.63 3.63
N ALA A 37 12.46 -8.77 4.46
CA ALA A 37 11.77 -8.29 5.66
C ALA A 37 10.75 -7.20 5.39
N VAL A 38 10.89 -6.47 4.26
CA VAL A 38 10.07 -5.28 4.04
C VAL A 38 9.94 -4.99 2.56
N SER A 39 8.82 -4.36 2.18
CA SER A 39 8.70 -3.68 0.89
C SER A 39 8.07 -2.32 1.11
N VAL A 40 8.36 -1.39 0.20
CA VAL A 40 7.83 -0.03 0.23
C VAL A 40 7.39 0.32 -1.18
N ALA A 41 6.14 0.78 -1.32
CA ALA A 41 5.60 1.23 -2.59
C ALA A 41 4.84 2.53 -2.38
N GLU A 42 4.92 3.43 -3.37
CA GLU A 42 4.06 4.60 -3.39
C GLU A 42 2.76 4.23 -4.11
N ALA A 43 1.64 4.55 -3.49
CA ALA A 43 0.32 4.30 -4.05
C ALA A 43 -0.39 5.62 -4.30
N ARG A 44 -1.05 5.72 -5.45
CA ARG A 44 -1.85 6.89 -5.82
C ARG A 44 -3.23 6.44 -6.23
N VAL A 45 -4.25 7.09 -5.66
CA VAL A 45 -5.65 6.79 -5.94
C VAL A 45 -6.31 8.07 -6.42
N ALA A 46 -6.87 8.02 -7.64
CA ALA A 46 -7.49 9.19 -8.25
C ALA A 46 -8.70 9.65 -7.44
N PRO A 47 -9.03 10.95 -7.50
CA PRO A 47 -10.19 11.48 -6.76
C PRO A 47 -11.45 10.69 -7.07
N GLY A 48 -12.21 10.34 -6.03
CA GLY A 48 -13.47 9.64 -6.17
C GLY A 48 -13.36 8.13 -6.37
N VAL A 49 -12.14 7.61 -6.46
CA VAL A 49 -11.93 6.17 -6.66
C VAL A 49 -11.78 5.48 -5.30
N THR A 50 -12.36 4.29 -5.20
CA THR A 50 -12.19 3.40 -4.04
C THR A 50 -11.43 2.17 -4.52
N THR A 51 -10.38 1.78 -3.79
CA THR A 51 -9.61 0.59 -4.15
C THR A 51 -10.43 -0.66 -3.89
N GLN A 52 -10.04 -1.75 -4.51
CA GLN A 52 -10.72 -3.03 -4.39
C GLN A 52 -10.59 -3.58 -2.97
N LEU A 53 -11.68 -4.13 -2.44
CA LEU A 53 -11.63 -4.81 -1.14
C LEU A 53 -10.75 -6.05 -1.26
N HIS A 54 -9.75 -6.15 -0.40
CA HIS A 54 -8.78 -7.23 -0.44
C HIS A 54 -8.17 -7.47 0.93
N ARG A 55 -7.37 -8.52 1.03
CA ARG A 55 -6.56 -8.77 2.23
C ARG A 55 -5.23 -9.37 1.81
N LEU A 56 -4.24 -9.26 2.68
CA LEU A 56 -2.91 -9.81 2.45
C LEU A 56 -2.68 -10.96 3.43
N HIS A 57 -2.35 -12.13 2.92
CA HIS A 57 -2.06 -13.29 3.74
C HIS A 57 -0.63 -13.22 4.28
N GLY A 58 -0.50 -13.26 5.61
CA GLY A 58 0.80 -13.34 6.25
C GLY A 58 1.63 -12.06 6.20
N VAL A 59 1.03 -10.95 5.75
CA VAL A 59 1.74 -9.68 5.58
C VAL A 59 0.98 -8.60 6.33
N VAL A 60 1.70 -7.84 7.17
CA VAL A 60 1.16 -6.64 7.80
C VAL A 60 1.44 -5.47 6.88
N GLU A 61 0.41 -4.68 6.58
CA GLU A 61 0.54 -3.51 5.70
C GLU A 61 0.27 -2.23 6.48
N ARG A 62 1.04 -1.18 6.19
CA ARG A 62 0.81 0.13 6.75
C ARG A 62 0.74 1.14 5.62
N TYR A 63 -0.21 2.08 5.74
CA TYR A 63 -0.30 3.21 4.82
C TYR A 63 0.18 4.45 5.53
N LEU A 64 1.23 5.07 5.04
CA LEU A 64 1.65 6.39 5.51
C LEU A 64 1.12 7.41 4.53
N ILE A 65 0.12 8.19 4.96
CA ILE A 65 -0.55 9.14 4.08
C ILE A 65 0.33 10.37 3.92
N VAL A 66 0.57 10.78 2.67
CA VAL A 66 1.43 11.93 2.40
C VAL A 66 0.71 13.07 1.67
N ALA A 67 -0.37 12.80 0.94
CA ALA A 67 -1.14 13.85 0.25
C ALA A 67 -2.57 13.40 0.07
N GLY A 68 -3.48 14.38 0.00
CA GLY A 68 -4.89 14.12 -0.19
C GLY A 68 -5.59 13.67 1.08
N ARG A 69 -6.85 13.24 0.93
CA ARG A 69 -7.65 12.70 2.03
C ARG A 69 -8.28 11.39 1.60
N GLY A 70 -8.35 10.45 2.53
CA GLY A 70 -8.95 9.16 2.26
C GLY A 70 -9.97 8.76 3.32
N ARG A 71 -10.80 7.77 2.98
CA ARG A 71 -11.63 7.06 3.95
C ARG A 71 -11.21 5.61 3.91
N VAL A 72 -10.70 5.11 5.03
CA VAL A 72 -10.19 3.75 5.09
C VAL A 72 -11.20 2.85 5.79
N GLU A 73 -11.35 1.62 5.27
CA GLU A 73 -12.13 0.56 5.88
C GLU A 73 -11.20 -0.59 6.21
N ILE A 74 -11.17 -0.98 7.48
CA ILE A 74 -10.28 -2.03 7.97
C ILE A 74 -11.11 -3.02 8.77
N GLY A 75 -11.30 -4.22 8.22
CA GLY A 75 -12.02 -5.28 8.90
C GLY A 75 -13.40 -4.84 9.36
N GLY A 76 -13.71 -5.09 10.63
CA GLY A 76 -14.99 -4.73 11.21
C GLY A 76 -15.05 -3.36 11.86
N LEU A 77 -13.98 -2.55 11.74
CA LEU A 77 -13.99 -1.21 12.32
C LEU A 77 -14.84 -0.26 11.49
N ALA A 78 -15.37 0.78 12.14
CA ALA A 78 -16.08 1.83 11.42
C ALA A 78 -15.12 2.54 10.47
N PRO A 79 -15.58 2.91 9.26
CA PRO A 79 -14.73 3.67 8.34
C PRO A 79 -14.26 4.99 8.97
N GLU A 80 -13.01 5.37 8.70
CA GLU A 80 -12.44 6.61 9.23
C GLU A 80 -11.75 7.39 8.14
N GLU A 81 -11.79 8.72 8.26
CA GLU A 81 -11.05 9.60 7.36
C GLU A 81 -9.61 9.75 7.85
N VAL A 82 -8.71 9.81 6.88
CA VAL A 82 -7.27 9.95 7.12
C VAL A 82 -6.72 11.03 6.20
N GLY A 83 -5.63 11.65 6.61
CA GLY A 83 -4.95 12.68 5.85
C GLY A 83 -3.45 12.66 6.07
N PRO A 84 -2.72 13.64 5.50
CA PRO A 84 -1.26 13.65 5.56
C PRO A 84 -0.72 13.51 6.98
N GLY A 85 0.23 12.61 7.14
CA GLY A 85 0.84 12.31 8.43
C GLY A 85 0.20 11.16 9.18
N ASP A 86 -1.01 10.73 8.78
CA ASP A 86 -1.65 9.60 9.44
C ASP A 86 -1.03 8.28 9.00
N LEU A 87 -0.94 7.35 9.92
CA LEU A 87 -0.46 6.01 9.65
C LEU A 87 -1.59 5.01 9.92
N VAL A 88 -1.95 4.26 8.88
CA VAL A 88 -2.96 3.21 8.98
C VAL A 88 -2.24 1.88 9.18
N VAL A 89 -2.63 1.10 10.18
CA VAL A 89 -2.02 -0.20 10.44
C VAL A 89 -3.03 -1.29 10.14
N ILE A 90 -2.68 -2.19 9.24
CA ILE A 90 -3.57 -3.26 8.79
C ILE A 90 -2.91 -4.60 9.09
N PRO A 91 -3.39 -5.31 10.13
CA PRO A 91 -2.83 -6.62 10.45
C PRO A 91 -3.00 -7.63 9.31
N ALA A 92 -2.16 -8.65 9.32
CA ALA A 92 -2.24 -9.71 8.32
C ALA A 92 -3.63 -10.34 8.29
N GLY A 93 -4.14 -10.58 7.09
CA GLY A 93 -5.42 -11.25 6.89
C GLY A 93 -6.66 -10.37 7.07
N VAL A 94 -6.49 -9.10 7.45
CA VAL A 94 -7.62 -8.20 7.69
C VAL A 94 -8.03 -7.55 6.38
N ALA A 95 -9.34 -7.55 6.10
CA ALA A 95 -9.90 -6.93 4.88
C ALA A 95 -9.68 -5.43 4.91
N GLN A 96 -9.37 -4.85 3.74
CA GLN A 96 -9.04 -3.45 3.64
C GLN A 96 -9.42 -2.86 2.29
N ARG A 97 -9.76 -1.59 2.29
CA ARG A 97 -9.84 -0.73 1.09
C ARG A 97 -9.80 0.72 1.52
N ILE A 98 -9.50 1.60 0.57
CA ILE A 98 -9.45 3.03 0.85
C ILE A 98 -10.06 3.80 -0.31
N ALA A 99 -10.83 4.85 0.02
CA ALA A 99 -11.43 5.75 -0.96
C ALA A 99 -10.68 7.06 -0.97
N SER A 100 -10.46 7.61 -2.16
CA SER A 100 -9.87 8.94 -2.31
C SER A 100 -10.99 9.98 -2.29
N LEU A 101 -10.93 10.87 -1.31
CA LEU A 101 -11.95 11.91 -1.09
C LEU A 101 -11.49 13.25 -1.63
N GLY A 102 -12.46 14.13 -1.92
CA GLY A 102 -12.14 15.49 -2.36
C GLY A 102 -11.66 15.55 -3.81
N ASP A 103 -10.91 16.60 -4.14
CA ASP A 103 -10.50 16.91 -5.51
C ASP A 103 -9.06 16.53 -5.80
N GLU A 104 -8.31 16.13 -4.78
CA GLU A 104 -6.91 15.81 -4.92
C GLU A 104 -6.70 14.32 -4.96
N GLU A 105 -5.64 13.93 -5.64
CA GLU A 105 -5.18 12.56 -5.63
C GLU A 105 -4.73 12.18 -4.21
N LEU A 106 -5.14 10.99 -3.76
CA LEU A 106 -4.66 10.45 -2.48
C LEU A 106 -3.34 9.75 -2.74
N VAL A 107 -2.32 10.11 -1.96
CA VAL A 107 -0.97 9.52 -2.11
C VAL A 107 -0.53 8.98 -0.76
N PHE A 108 -0.09 7.74 -0.74
CA PHE A 108 0.42 7.14 0.48
C PHE A 108 1.49 6.10 0.15
N TYR A 109 2.32 5.80 1.14
CA TYR A 109 3.27 4.71 1.02
C TYR A 109 2.72 3.46 1.68
N CYS A 110 2.83 2.33 0.98
CA CYS A 110 2.49 1.02 1.50
C CYS A 110 3.78 0.38 2.01
N ILE A 111 3.82 0.08 3.31
CA ILE A 111 4.98 -0.53 3.94
C ILE A 111 4.56 -1.90 4.43
N CYS A 112 5.06 -2.94 3.78
CA CYS A 112 4.67 -4.32 4.04
C CYS A 112 5.79 -5.08 4.75
N THR A 113 5.43 -5.85 5.77
CA THR A 113 6.36 -6.73 6.49
C THR A 113 5.72 -8.09 6.69
N PRO A 114 6.33 -9.17 6.17
CA PRO A 114 7.47 -9.18 5.24
C PRO A 114 7.11 -8.53 3.90
N ARG A 115 8.04 -8.58 2.94
CA ARG A 115 7.85 -7.93 1.65
C ARG A 115 6.59 -8.47 0.94
N PHE A 116 5.93 -7.59 0.22
CA PHE A 116 4.76 -7.95 -0.60
C PHE A 116 5.19 -8.86 -1.75
N THR A 117 4.39 -9.91 -2.00
CA THR A 117 4.48 -10.72 -3.20
C THR A 117 3.07 -10.93 -3.74
N PRO A 118 2.89 -11.12 -5.05
CA PRO A 118 1.55 -11.32 -5.60
C PRO A 118 0.77 -12.45 -4.94
N GLU A 119 1.46 -13.47 -4.45
CA GLU A 119 0.81 -14.63 -3.83
C GLU A 119 0.10 -14.29 -2.53
N CYS A 120 0.48 -13.21 -1.84
CA CYS A 120 -0.16 -12.84 -0.59
C CYS A 120 -1.50 -12.12 -0.79
N TYR A 121 -1.78 -11.62 -1.98
CA TYR A 121 -2.96 -10.81 -2.26
C TYR A 121 -4.18 -11.68 -2.55
N GLU A 122 -5.27 -11.38 -1.86
CA GLU A 122 -6.56 -12.03 -2.13
C GLU A 122 -7.64 -10.98 -2.30
N THR A 123 -8.30 -10.96 -3.45
CA THR A 123 -9.43 -10.07 -3.67
C THR A 123 -10.66 -10.63 -2.94
N LEU A 124 -11.44 -9.73 -2.34
CA LEU A 124 -12.63 -10.08 -1.57
C LEU A 124 -13.90 -9.52 -2.20
N GLY A 125 -13.82 -9.08 -3.45
CA GLY A 125 -14.95 -8.52 -4.16
C GLY A 125 -14.75 -7.04 -4.44
N GLU A 126 -15.84 -6.26 -4.37
CA GLU A 126 -15.76 -4.82 -4.71
C GLU A 126 -15.05 -3.99 -3.69
#